data_92946813701a10adcbe7f54db48ef55f
#
_entry.id   92946813701a10adcbe7f54db48ef55f
#
_cell.length_a   1.000
_cell.length_b   1.000
_cell.length_c   1.000
_cell.angle_alpha   90.00
_cell.angle_beta   90.00
_cell.angle_gamma   90.00
#
_symmetry.space_group_name_H-M   'P 1'
#
loop_
_entity.id
_entity.type
_entity.pdbx_description
1 polymer ?
#
loop_
_entity_poly.entity_id
_entity_poly.type
_entity_poly.pdbx_seq_one_letter_code
_entity_poly.pdbx_strand_id
1 'polypeptide(L)'
;MFEALYAGLFNGLIYAAVAVGLALIWGITDVINFAHGEFLMLAMYAAYWFFTLGHVDPTLSAPLVAILLGFVGFLTYALIIKRLQKGPPMAIILATFGLGLVLRQLAFIAFTPDYRNLPDTMVSGSVTLAGISIGRPQVVTGLIALLMVIALFILVYRTRWGHALQAVAEDREVAALVGISPDRVNAQVWMLGSAAVGLAGALLTTFFYVFPSVGTVFGLLAFVAVCMGGFGSLPGAFIAGILIGIIEAMTGYFVAPALKTVSVFILFILVLWYRPRGLFGRW
;
A
#
# COMPACT_ATOMS: atom_id res chain seq x y z
N MET A 1 22.67 10.42 11.93
CA MET A 1 21.49 10.07 12.75
C MET A 1 20.23 10.80 12.25
N PHE A 2 20.18 12.14 12.22
CA PHE A 2 19.01 12.87 11.75
C PHE A 2 18.65 12.57 10.28
N GLU A 3 19.64 12.44 9.39
CA GLU A 3 19.41 12.02 7.98
C GLU A 3 18.67 10.69 7.89
N ALA A 4 19.11 9.68 8.66
CA ALA A 4 18.45 8.39 8.69
C ALA A 4 17.03 8.49 9.26
N LEU A 5 16.79 9.32 10.28
CA LEU A 5 15.46 9.55 10.83
C LEU A 5 14.50 10.15 9.79
N TYR A 6 14.94 11.21 9.10
CA TYR A 6 14.12 11.85 8.06
C TYR A 6 13.88 10.93 6.87
N ALA A 7 14.94 10.23 6.39
CA ALA A 7 14.77 9.25 5.33
C ALA A 7 13.79 8.13 5.74
N GLY A 8 13.89 7.65 6.99
CA GLY A 8 12.97 6.68 7.55
C GLY A 8 11.53 7.18 7.64
N LEU A 9 11.34 8.44 8.03
CA LEU A 9 10.02 9.07 8.09
C LEU A 9 9.37 9.14 6.69
N PHE A 10 10.08 9.63 5.67
CA PHE A 10 9.54 9.75 4.32
C PHE A 10 9.29 8.38 3.67
N ASN A 11 10.20 7.42 3.84
CA ASN A 11 9.95 6.04 3.40
C ASN A 11 8.77 5.42 4.15
N GLY A 12 8.66 5.70 5.45
CA GLY A 12 7.54 5.26 6.28
C GLY A 12 6.20 5.81 5.84
N LEU A 13 6.14 7.04 5.30
CA LEU A 13 4.91 7.60 4.71
C LEU A 13 4.47 6.82 3.47
N ILE A 14 5.41 6.32 2.66
CA ILE A 14 5.08 5.49 1.50
C ILE A 14 4.60 4.11 1.95
N TYR A 15 5.29 3.48 2.92
CA TYR A 15 4.84 2.21 3.51
C TYR A 15 3.45 2.34 4.12
N ALA A 16 3.19 3.46 4.81
CA ALA A 16 1.88 3.80 5.37
C ALA A 16 0.81 3.94 4.28
N ALA A 17 1.14 4.57 3.15
CA ALA A 17 0.21 4.71 2.03
C ALA A 17 -0.21 3.35 1.45
N VAL A 18 0.77 2.44 1.25
CA VAL A 18 0.49 1.06 0.80
C VAL A 18 -0.33 0.29 1.83
N ALA A 19 0.04 0.40 3.11
CA ALA A 19 -0.64 -0.28 4.20
C ALA A 19 -2.09 0.22 4.41
N VAL A 20 -2.33 1.54 4.30
CA VAL A 20 -3.68 2.12 4.42
C VAL A 20 -4.59 1.62 3.30
N GLY A 21 -4.08 1.46 2.06
CA GLY A 21 -4.84 0.84 0.96
C GLY A 21 -5.28 -0.59 1.28
N LEU A 22 -4.38 -1.40 1.85
CA LEU A 22 -4.67 -2.76 2.28
C LEU A 22 -5.64 -2.79 3.48
N ALA A 23 -5.42 -1.91 4.47
CA ALA A 23 -6.27 -1.79 5.65
C ALA A 23 -7.69 -1.36 5.29
N LEU A 24 -7.87 -0.52 4.27
CA LEU A 24 -9.18 -0.11 3.75
C LEU A 24 -9.93 -1.31 3.16
N ILE A 25 -9.27 -2.12 2.32
CA ILE A 25 -9.88 -3.32 1.76
C ILE A 25 -10.27 -4.28 2.87
N TRP A 26 -9.33 -4.62 3.75
CA TRP A 26 -9.57 -5.59 4.81
C TRP A 26 -10.65 -5.13 5.79
N GLY A 27 -10.56 -3.87 6.27
CA GLY A 27 -11.45 -3.35 7.31
C GLY A 27 -12.93 -3.28 6.92
N ILE A 28 -13.26 -3.30 5.62
CA ILE A 28 -14.64 -3.18 5.15
C ILE A 28 -15.13 -4.49 4.51
N THR A 29 -14.25 -5.19 3.80
CA THR A 29 -14.67 -6.41 3.09
C THR A 29 -14.38 -7.68 3.88
N ASP A 30 -13.63 -7.59 4.97
CA ASP A 30 -13.12 -8.72 5.76
C ASP A 30 -12.31 -9.72 4.91
N VAL A 31 -11.66 -9.21 3.85
CA VAL A 31 -10.90 -9.98 2.88
C VAL A 31 -9.44 -9.55 2.90
N ILE A 32 -8.55 -10.53 3.10
CA ILE A 32 -7.11 -10.33 2.99
C ILE A 32 -6.72 -10.42 1.52
N ASN A 33 -6.23 -9.32 0.95
CA ASN A 33 -5.71 -9.29 -0.41
C ASN A 33 -4.21 -9.59 -0.45
N PHE A 34 -3.84 -10.85 -0.65
CA PHE A 34 -2.43 -11.23 -0.80
C PHE A 34 -1.80 -10.77 -2.13
N ALA A 35 -2.60 -10.40 -3.13
CA ALA A 35 -2.10 -9.81 -4.37
C ALA A 35 -1.78 -8.31 -4.25
N HIS A 36 -1.98 -7.68 -3.09
CA HIS A 36 -1.83 -6.23 -2.92
C HIS A 36 -0.41 -5.73 -3.26
N GLY A 37 0.62 -6.47 -2.87
CA GLY A 37 2.00 -6.16 -3.25
C GLY A 37 2.23 -6.25 -4.76
N GLU A 38 1.61 -7.20 -5.43
CA GLU A 38 1.74 -7.34 -6.89
C GLU A 38 0.98 -6.21 -7.64
N PHE A 39 -0.04 -5.62 -7.02
CA PHE A 39 -0.65 -4.39 -7.56
C PHE A 39 0.33 -3.21 -7.48
N LEU A 40 1.13 -3.12 -6.42
CA LEU A 40 2.22 -2.14 -6.34
C LEU A 40 3.26 -2.38 -7.45
N MET A 41 3.68 -3.62 -7.67
CA MET A 41 4.57 -3.98 -8.76
C MET A 41 4.01 -3.54 -10.12
N LEU A 42 2.74 -3.85 -10.41
CA LEU A 42 2.08 -3.41 -11.65
C LEU A 42 2.06 -1.89 -11.79
N ALA A 43 1.81 -1.17 -10.68
CA ALA A 43 1.86 0.30 -10.67
C ALA A 43 3.25 0.84 -11.01
N MET A 44 4.29 0.24 -10.43
CA MET A 44 5.68 0.61 -10.74
C MET A 44 6.00 0.36 -12.22
N TYR A 45 5.60 -0.78 -12.78
CA TYR A 45 5.78 -1.04 -14.21
C TYR A 45 4.97 -0.08 -15.08
N ALA A 46 3.72 0.23 -14.73
CA ALA A 46 2.91 1.19 -15.47
C ALA A 46 3.57 2.58 -15.49
N ALA A 47 4.04 3.08 -14.35
CA ALA A 47 4.75 4.36 -14.27
C ALA A 47 6.07 4.33 -15.05
N TYR A 48 6.84 3.24 -14.98
CA TYR A 48 8.05 3.05 -15.75
C TYR A 48 7.79 3.13 -17.27
N TRP A 49 6.75 2.46 -17.75
CA TRP A 49 6.42 2.48 -19.18
C TRP A 49 5.82 3.80 -19.64
N PHE A 50 5.04 4.50 -18.80
CA PHE A 50 4.60 5.87 -19.10
C PHE A 50 5.79 6.82 -19.25
N PHE A 51 6.83 6.66 -18.45
CA PHE A 51 8.06 7.44 -18.60
C PHE A 51 8.84 7.05 -19.85
N THR A 52 9.07 5.77 -20.08
CA THR A 52 9.94 5.29 -21.16
C THR A 52 9.33 5.50 -22.54
N LEU A 53 8.02 5.30 -22.70
CA LEU A 53 7.34 5.42 -23.98
C LEU A 53 6.69 6.79 -24.20
N GLY A 54 6.16 7.38 -23.13
CA GLY A 54 5.39 8.62 -23.19
C GLY A 54 6.14 9.84 -22.67
N HIS A 55 7.35 9.68 -22.14
CA HIS A 55 8.13 10.75 -21.50
C HIS A 55 7.36 11.48 -20.39
N VAL A 56 6.39 10.80 -19.76
CA VAL A 56 5.58 11.34 -18.65
C VAL A 56 6.24 10.96 -17.33
N ASP A 57 6.66 11.95 -16.56
CA ASP A 57 7.27 11.73 -15.25
C ASP A 57 6.39 10.89 -14.32
N PRO A 58 6.96 9.96 -13.53
CA PRO A 58 6.20 9.14 -12.59
C PRO A 58 5.33 9.93 -11.61
N THR A 59 5.78 11.11 -11.19
CA THR A 59 5.01 12.00 -10.31
C THR A 59 3.75 12.53 -11.00
N LEU A 60 3.85 12.87 -12.28
CA LEU A 60 2.70 13.34 -13.09
C LEU A 60 1.80 12.19 -13.52
N SER A 61 2.36 11.01 -13.80
CA SER A 61 1.58 9.84 -14.18
C SER A 61 0.92 9.14 -12.98
N ALA A 62 1.32 9.45 -11.74
CA ALA A 62 0.80 8.80 -10.54
C ALA A 62 -0.73 8.81 -10.41
N PRO A 63 -1.47 9.90 -10.70
CA PRO A 63 -2.92 9.88 -10.69
C PRO A 63 -3.52 8.95 -11.76
N LEU A 64 -2.90 8.89 -12.95
CA LEU A 64 -3.34 8.01 -14.04
C LEU A 64 -3.11 6.53 -13.67
N VAL A 65 -1.94 6.23 -13.09
CA VAL A 65 -1.63 4.90 -12.58
C VAL A 65 -2.58 4.51 -11.45
N ALA A 66 -2.93 5.44 -10.55
CA ALA A 66 -3.91 5.20 -9.50
C ALA A 66 -5.28 4.81 -10.07
N ILE A 67 -5.76 5.50 -11.11
CA ILE A 67 -7.02 5.16 -11.79
C ILE A 67 -6.91 3.76 -12.44
N LEU A 68 -5.81 3.48 -13.14
CA LEU A 68 -5.57 2.18 -13.77
C LEU A 68 -5.61 1.03 -12.74
N LEU A 69 -4.88 1.18 -11.63
CA LEU A 69 -4.86 0.17 -10.58
C LEU A 69 -6.19 0.09 -9.82
N GLY A 70 -6.89 1.22 -9.67
CA GLY A 70 -8.26 1.23 -9.16
C GLY A 70 -9.19 0.38 -10.03
N PHE A 71 -9.08 0.48 -11.35
CA PHE A 71 -9.83 -0.36 -12.28
C PHE A 71 -9.44 -1.84 -12.18
N VAL A 72 -8.15 -2.15 -12.05
CA VAL A 72 -7.68 -3.52 -11.80
C VAL A 72 -8.27 -4.07 -10.49
N GLY A 73 -8.28 -3.28 -9.42
CA GLY A 73 -8.91 -3.66 -8.15
C GLY A 73 -10.42 -3.91 -8.29
N PHE A 74 -11.13 -3.04 -9.01
CA PHE A 74 -12.55 -3.23 -9.32
C PHE A 74 -12.78 -4.53 -10.08
N LEU A 75 -11.99 -4.82 -11.12
CA LEU A 75 -12.09 -6.06 -11.89
C LEU A 75 -11.80 -7.28 -11.02
N THR A 76 -10.77 -7.21 -10.17
CA THR A 76 -10.44 -8.30 -9.23
C THR A 76 -11.63 -8.60 -8.32
N TYR A 77 -12.25 -7.56 -7.75
CA TYR A 77 -13.46 -7.75 -6.97
C TYR A 77 -14.60 -8.37 -7.79
N ALA A 78 -14.93 -7.78 -8.94
CA ALA A 78 -16.09 -8.17 -9.75
C ALA A 78 -15.97 -9.59 -10.32
N LEU A 79 -14.77 -9.99 -10.75
CA LEU A 79 -14.56 -11.27 -11.43
C LEU A 79 -14.22 -12.42 -10.47
N ILE A 80 -13.51 -12.13 -9.39
CA ILE A 80 -12.96 -13.14 -8.49
C ILE A 80 -13.65 -13.08 -7.13
N ILE A 81 -13.49 -11.97 -6.40
CA ILE A 81 -13.85 -11.90 -4.99
C ILE A 81 -15.36 -12.05 -4.78
N LYS A 82 -16.16 -11.32 -5.54
CA LYS A 82 -17.63 -11.37 -5.45
C LYS A 82 -18.19 -12.78 -5.59
N ARG A 83 -17.57 -13.61 -6.43
CA ARG A 83 -18.02 -15.00 -6.64
C ARG A 83 -17.66 -15.90 -5.46
N LEU A 84 -16.54 -15.62 -4.81
CA LEU A 84 -15.99 -16.41 -3.70
C LEU A 84 -16.52 -16.00 -2.32
N GLN A 85 -17.10 -14.81 -2.17
CA GLN A 85 -17.62 -14.33 -0.87
C GLN A 85 -18.70 -15.21 -0.25
N LYS A 86 -19.38 -16.04 -1.06
CA LYS A 86 -20.38 -17.02 -0.59
C LYS A 86 -19.76 -18.37 -0.16
N GLY A 87 -18.47 -18.54 -0.42
CA GLY A 87 -17.71 -19.75 -0.09
C GLY A 87 -16.93 -19.62 1.22
N PRO A 88 -16.11 -20.64 1.54
CA PRO A 88 -15.29 -20.59 2.72
C PRO A 88 -14.21 -19.49 2.61
N PRO A 89 -13.87 -18.81 3.72
CA PRO A 89 -12.86 -17.72 3.72
C PRO A 89 -11.51 -18.13 3.12
N MET A 90 -11.12 -19.40 3.28
CA MET A 90 -9.89 -19.95 2.73
C MET A 90 -9.85 -19.88 1.19
N ALA A 91 -11.00 -19.98 0.50
CA ALA A 91 -11.07 -19.89 -0.96
C ALA A 91 -10.65 -18.49 -1.45
N ILE A 92 -10.99 -17.44 -0.73
CA ILE A 92 -10.62 -16.07 -1.06
C ILE A 92 -9.10 -15.84 -0.85
N ILE A 93 -8.56 -16.36 0.26
CA ILE A 93 -7.12 -16.31 0.55
C ILE A 93 -6.32 -16.98 -0.57
N LEU A 94 -6.70 -18.21 -0.93
CA LEU A 94 -6.03 -18.96 -2.01
C LEU A 94 -6.18 -18.27 -3.36
N ALA A 95 -7.34 -17.67 -3.65
CA ALA A 95 -7.57 -16.96 -4.91
C ALA A 95 -6.72 -15.69 -5.01
N THR A 96 -6.64 -14.88 -3.95
CA THR A 96 -5.80 -13.66 -3.96
C THR A 96 -4.31 -14.00 -3.98
N PHE A 97 -3.89 -15.04 -3.27
CA PHE A 97 -2.52 -15.54 -3.33
C PHE A 97 -2.18 -16.09 -4.73
N GLY A 98 -3.05 -16.92 -5.31
CA GLY A 98 -2.89 -17.44 -6.68
C GLY A 98 -2.86 -16.31 -7.72
N LEU A 99 -3.73 -15.29 -7.58
CA LEU A 99 -3.70 -14.10 -8.43
C LEU A 99 -2.34 -13.40 -8.34
N GLY A 100 -1.80 -13.22 -7.13
CA GLY A 100 -0.49 -12.65 -6.92
C GLY A 100 0.62 -13.41 -7.64
N LEU A 101 0.62 -14.75 -7.52
CA LEU A 101 1.58 -15.60 -8.24
C LEU A 101 1.47 -15.45 -9.76
N VAL A 102 0.25 -15.44 -10.29
CA VAL A 102 0.00 -15.27 -11.74
C VAL A 102 0.53 -13.90 -12.20
N LEU A 103 0.18 -12.81 -11.51
CA LEU A 103 0.63 -11.46 -11.87
C LEU A 103 2.15 -11.35 -11.86
N ARG A 104 2.81 -11.88 -10.83
CA ARG A 104 4.26 -11.90 -10.74
C ARG A 104 4.89 -12.70 -11.87
N GLN A 105 4.36 -13.89 -12.17
CA GLN A 105 4.91 -14.74 -13.22
C GLN A 105 4.71 -14.11 -14.60
N LEU A 106 3.56 -13.47 -14.83
CA LEU A 106 3.33 -12.69 -16.06
C LEU A 106 4.32 -11.52 -16.19
N ALA A 107 4.65 -10.85 -15.08
CA ALA A 107 5.65 -9.78 -15.09
C ALA A 107 7.06 -10.30 -15.43
N PHE A 108 7.45 -11.49 -14.93
CA PHE A 108 8.72 -12.14 -15.31
C PHE A 108 8.77 -12.47 -16.80
N ILE A 109 7.66 -12.94 -17.37
CA ILE A 109 7.59 -13.28 -18.80
C ILE A 109 7.59 -12.01 -19.66
N ALA A 110 6.84 -10.97 -19.26
CA ALA A 110 6.66 -9.77 -20.07
C ALA A 110 7.85 -8.79 -19.97
N PHE A 111 8.48 -8.70 -18.78
CA PHE A 111 9.43 -7.63 -18.48
C PHE A 111 10.85 -8.11 -18.15
N THR A 112 11.11 -9.41 -18.15
CA THR A 112 12.39 -10.01 -17.74
C THR A 112 12.75 -9.73 -16.26
N PRO A 113 13.69 -10.47 -15.63
CA PRO A 113 14.04 -10.28 -14.21
C PRO A 113 14.95 -9.08 -13.93
N ASP A 114 15.20 -8.23 -14.94
CA ASP A 114 16.16 -7.14 -14.83
C ASP A 114 15.68 -6.03 -13.88
N TYR A 115 16.64 -5.47 -13.12
CA TYR A 115 16.41 -4.28 -12.32
C TYR A 115 16.41 -3.04 -13.21
N ARG A 116 15.33 -2.28 -13.18
CA ARG A 116 15.13 -1.07 -13.96
C ARG A 116 15.04 0.13 -13.03
N ASN A 117 15.66 1.23 -13.40
CA ASN A 117 15.53 2.51 -12.70
C ASN A 117 15.29 3.64 -13.69
N LEU A 118 14.85 4.76 -13.19
CA LEU A 118 14.66 6.00 -13.94
C LEU A 118 15.72 7.01 -13.51
N PRO A 119 16.71 7.30 -14.34
CA PRO A 119 17.85 8.14 -13.94
C PRO A 119 17.49 9.62 -13.76
N ASP A 120 16.59 10.15 -14.60
CA ASP A 120 16.29 11.59 -14.70
C ASP A 120 14.80 11.87 -14.54
N THR A 121 14.30 11.81 -13.30
CA THR A 121 12.93 12.24 -12.97
C THR A 121 12.91 13.74 -12.62
N MET A 122 11.76 14.41 -12.79
CA MET A 122 11.57 15.83 -12.44
C MET A 122 11.94 16.16 -10.98
N VAL A 123 11.84 15.17 -10.10
CA VAL A 123 12.15 15.28 -8.67
C VAL A 123 13.56 14.77 -8.33
N SER A 124 14.45 14.54 -9.31
CA SER A 124 15.82 14.10 -9.07
C SER A 124 16.63 15.14 -8.28
N GLY A 125 17.67 14.67 -7.58
CA GLY A 125 18.55 15.51 -6.75
C GLY A 125 18.31 15.46 -5.26
N SER A 126 18.92 16.37 -4.50
CA SER A 126 18.80 16.46 -3.04
C SER A 126 18.32 17.83 -2.59
N VAL A 127 17.66 17.88 -1.45
CA VAL A 127 17.29 19.11 -0.71
C VAL A 127 18.03 19.11 0.60
N THR A 128 18.66 20.24 0.92
CA THR A 128 19.30 20.46 2.22
C THR A 128 18.30 21.16 3.13
N LEU A 129 17.78 20.47 4.13
CA LEU A 129 16.91 21.01 5.17
C LEU A 129 17.69 21.08 6.48
N ALA A 130 17.88 22.27 7.02
CA ALA A 130 18.62 22.49 8.28
C ALA A 130 20.03 21.82 8.32
N GLY A 131 20.77 21.85 7.19
CA GLY A 131 22.09 21.22 7.08
C GLY A 131 22.07 19.70 6.82
N ILE A 132 20.88 19.11 6.63
CA ILE A 132 20.69 17.69 6.39
C ILE A 132 20.33 17.49 4.92
N SER A 133 21.08 16.66 4.19
CA SER A 133 20.81 16.34 2.78
C SER A 133 19.87 15.14 2.69
N ILE A 134 18.71 15.34 2.05
CA ILE A 134 17.69 14.30 1.83
C ILE A 134 17.39 14.27 0.34
N GLY A 135 17.15 13.07 -0.21
CA GLY A 135 16.73 12.91 -1.61
C GLY A 135 15.40 13.62 -1.88
N ARG A 136 15.37 14.52 -2.87
CA ARG A 136 14.11 15.18 -3.31
C ARG A 136 13.00 14.19 -3.61
N PRO A 137 13.26 13.07 -4.34
CA PRO A 137 12.22 12.07 -4.62
C PRO A 137 11.54 11.58 -3.34
N GLN A 138 12.30 11.26 -2.30
CA GLN A 138 11.76 10.75 -1.03
C GLN A 138 10.86 11.77 -0.34
N VAL A 139 11.26 13.06 -0.31
CA VAL A 139 10.47 14.13 0.30
C VAL A 139 9.17 14.36 -0.45
N VAL A 140 9.25 14.55 -1.78
CA VAL A 140 8.08 14.84 -2.62
C VAL A 140 7.10 13.67 -2.60
N THR A 141 7.59 12.45 -2.77
CA THR A 141 6.73 11.25 -2.79
C THR A 141 6.11 10.98 -1.42
N GLY A 142 6.87 11.17 -0.33
CA GLY A 142 6.35 11.06 1.02
C GLY A 142 5.26 12.08 1.33
N LEU A 143 5.41 13.34 0.87
CA LEU A 143 4.38 14.37 1.04
C LEU A 143 3.12 14.06 0.21
N ILE A 144 3.26 13.60 -1.03
CA ILE A 144 2.11 13.20 -1.85
C ILE A 144 1.41 11.98 -1.23
N ALA A 145 2.16 10.99 -0.72
CA ALA A 145 1.63 9.86 0.00
C ALA A 145 0.85 10.29 1.25
N LEU A 146 1.37 11.24 2.02
CA LEU A 146 0.68 11.81 3.17
C LEU A 146 -0.63 12.50 2.78
N LEU A 147 -0.61 13.32 1.72
CA LEU A 147 -1.82 13.99 1.21
C LEU A 147 -2.87 12.97 0.76
N MET A 148 -2.46 11.91 0.08
CA MET A 148 -3.35 10.81 -0.31
C MET A 148 -3.98 10.13 0.92
N VAL A 149 -3.19 9.83 1.95
CA VAL A 149 -3.71 9.21 3.18
C VAL A 149 -4.68 10.15 3.90
N ILE A 150 -4.37 11.46 3.99
CA ILE A 150 -5.28 12.46 4.55
C ILE A 150 -6.59 12.50 3.74
N ALA A 151 -6.52 12.50 2.42
CA ALA A 151 -7.70 12.48 1.56
C ALA A 151 -8.56 11.22 1.81
N LEU A 152 -7.93 10.04 1.95
CA LEU A 152 -8.63 8.81 2.30
C LEU A 152 -9.27 8.88 3.69
N PHE A 153 -8.61 9.46 4.69
CA PHE A 153 -9.19 9.66 6.01
C PHE A 153 -10.42 10.57 5.97
N ILE A 154 -10.32 11.70 5.27
CA ILE A 154 -11.45 12.60 5.09
C ILE A 154 -12.60 11.86 4.38
N LEU A 155 -12.30 11.13 3.31
CA LEU A 155 -13.28 10.37 2.56
C LEU A 155 -14.00 9.33 3.42
N VAL A 156 -13.27 8.56 4.23
CA VAL A 156 -13.84 7.46 5.04
C VAL A 156 -14.54 7.98 6.30
N TYR A 157 -14.01 9.00 6.98
CA TYR A 157 -14.52 9.41 8.28
C TYR A 157 -15.41 10.66 8.26
N ARG A 158 -15.43 11.43 7.15
CA ARG A 158 -16.14 12.71 7.09
C ARG A 158 -17.21 12.79 5.98
N THR A 159 -17.31 11.79 5.09
CA THR A 159 -18.27 11.82 4.00
C THR A 159 -19.45 10.87 4.22
N ARG A 160 -20.58 11.16 3.57
CA ARG A 160 -21.76 10.24 3.59
C ARG A 160 -21.41 8.87 2.99
N TRP A 161 -20.55 8.86 1.98
CA TRP A 161 -20.06 7.64 1.38
C TRP A 161 -19.22 6.82 2.39
N GLY A 162 -18.34 7.46 3.15
CA GLY A 162 -17.56 6.82 4.19
C GLY A 162 -18.41 6.23 5.32
N HIS A 163 -19.51 6.90 5.70
CA HIS A 163 -20.47 6.32 6.66
C HIS A 163 -21.17 5.07 6.10
N ALA A 164 -21.49 5.04 4.79
CA ALA A 164 -22.01 3.84 4.15
C ALA A 164 -20.98 2.68 4.16
N LEU A 165 -19.68 2.96 4.00
CA LEU A 165 -18.63 1.96 4.13
C LEU A 165 -18.60 1.37 5.55
N GLN A 166 -18.63 2.23 6.57
CA GLN A 166 -18.61 1.83 7.99
C GLN A 166 -19.84 1.00 8.33
N ALA A 167 -21.03 1.39 7.85
CA ALA A 167 -22.26 0.63 8.05
C ALA A 167 -22.16 -0.80 7.47
N VAL A 168 -21.59 -0.96 6.27
CA VAL A 168 -21.38 -2.28 5.65
C VAL A 168 -20.32 -3.09 6.40
N ALA A 169 -19.29 -2.43 6.97
CA ALA A 169 -18.27 -3.08 7.77
C ALA A 169 -18.80 -3.59 9.12
N GLU A 170 -19.78 -2.89 9.71
CA GLU A 170 -20.42 -3.29 10.97
C GLU A 170 -21.41 -4.44 10.74
N ASP A 171 -22.35 -4.28 9.81
CA ASP A 171 -23.35 -5.31 9.50
C ASP A 171 -23.84 -5.18 8.06
N ARG A 172 -23.48 -6.15 7.23
CA ARG A 172 -23.85 -6.19 5.81
C ARG A 172 -25.36 -6.36 5.58
N GLU A 173 -26.03 -7.14 6.43
CA GLU A 173 -27.45 -7.44 6.29
C GLU A 173 -28.28 -6.22 6.69
N VAL A 174 -27.97 -5.62 7.83
CA VAL A 174 -28.65 -4.39 8.29
C VAL A 174 -28.41 -3.22 7.33
N ALA A 175 -27.19 -3.05 6.81
CA ALA A 175 -26.89 -2.03 5.80
C ALA A 175 -27.75 -2.22 4.53
N ALA A 176 -27.97 -3.46 4.10
CA ALA A 176 -28.81 -3.75 2.95
C ALA A 176 -30.29 -3.40 3.20
N LEU A 177 -30.82 -3.58 4.42
CA LEU A 177 -32.19 -3.23 4.79
C LEU A 177 -32.46 -1.73 4.71
N VAL A 178 -31.44 -0.88 4.95
CA VAL A 178 -31.56 0.57 4.83
C VAL A 178 -31.18 1.09 3.42
N GLY A 179 -31.07 0.19 2.43
CA GLY A 179 -30.86 0.54 1.04
C GLY A 179 -29.40 0.72 0.60
N ILE A 180 -28.43 0.43 1.47
CA ILE A 180 -27.00 0.44 1.11
C ILE A 180 -26.66 -0.90 0.45
N SER A 181 -26.14 -0.88 -0.77
CA SER A 181 -25.73 -2.11 -1.47
C SER A 181 -24.32 -2.54 -1.06
N PRO A 182 -24.13 -3.65 -0.30
CA PRO A 182 -22.81 -4.11 0.12
C PRO A 182 -21.89 -4.44 -1.05
N ASP A 183 -22.41 -5.00 -2.13
CA ASP A 183 -21.64 -5.32 -3.33
C ASP A 183 -21.03 -4.08 -3.98
N ARG A 184 -21.79 -2.98 -4.09
CA ARG A 184 -21.27 -1.72 -4.66
C ARG A 184 -20.22 -1.11 -3.76
N VAL A 185 -20.47 -1.12 -2.45
CA VAL A 185 -19.52 -0.64 -1.44
C VAL A 185 -18.21 -1.42 -1.52
N ASN A 186 -18.27 -2.74 -1.52
CA ASN A 186 -17.09 -3.58 -1.61
C ASN A 186 -16.29 -3.35 -2.91
N ALA A 187 -16.97 -3.22 -4.05
CA ALA A 187 -16.33 -2.91 -5.33
C ALA A 187 -15.59 -1.57 -5.29
N GLN A 188 -16.21 -0.54 -4.70
CA GLN A 188 -15.60 0.79 -4.53
C GLN A 188 -14.41 0.76 -3.58
N VAL A 189 -14.48 -0.01 -2.51
CA VAL A 189 -13.37 -0.21 -1.55
C VAL A 189 -12.16 -0.88 -2.22
N TRP A 190 -12.39 -1.92 -3.00
CA TRP A 190 -11.33 -2.57 -3.78
C TRP A 190 -10.73 -1.61 -4.81
N MET A 191 -11.55 -0.81 -5.47
CA MET A 191 -11.10 0.23 -6.39
C MET A 191 -10.21 1.26 -5.69
N LEU A 192 -10.64 1.80 -4.54
CA LEU A 192 -9.90 2.84 -3.83
C LEU A 192 -8.62 2.31 -3.14
N GLY A 193 -8.67 1.14 -2.51
CA GLY A 193 -7.49 0.54 -1.90
C GLY A 193 -6.42 0.20 -2.95
N SER A 194 -6.86 -0.29 -4.13
CA SER A 194 -5.95 -0.53 -5.25
C SER A 194 -5.47 0.76 -5.92
N ALA A 195 -6.27 1.82 -5.96
CA ALA A 195 -5.83 3.13 -6.42
C ALA A 195 -4.77 3.73 -5.49
N ALA A 196 -4.91 3.55 -4.18
CA ALA A 196 -3.92 4.01 -3.21
C ALA A 196 -2.55 3.33 -3.40
N VAL A 197 -2.54 1.99 -3.57
CA VAL A 197 -1.29 1.28 -3.86
C VAL A 197 -0.77 1.61 -5.26
N GLY A 198 -1.65 1.90 -6.21
CA GLY A 198 -1.28 2.37 -7.54
C GLY A 198 -0.53 3.69 -7.51
N LEU A 199 -1.03 4.67 -6.75
CA LEU A 199 -0.37 5.94 -6.56
C LEU A 199 0.97 5.76 -5.83
N ALA A 200 1.01 5.00 -4.73
CA ALA A 200 2.23 4.74 -3.98
C ALA A 200 3.31 4.05 -4.83
N GLY A 201 2.94 3.06 -5.66
CA GLY A 201 3.86 2.36 -6.56
C GLY A 201 4.42 3.26 -7.65
N ALA A 202 3.59 4.12 -8.28
CA ALA A 202 4.06 5.08 -9.26
C ALA A 202 5.08 6.07 -8.66
N LEU A 203 4.80 6.58 -7.47
CA LEU A 203 5.71 7.48 -6.76
C LEU A 203 7.02 6.78 -6.36
N LEU A 204 6.95 5.52 -5.92
CA LEU A 204 8.11 4.74 -5.52
C LEU A 204 9.11 4.54 -6.67
N THR A 205 8.62 4.49 -7.92
CA THR A 205 9.45 4.33 -9.12
C THR A 205 10.46 5.49 -9.32
N THR A 206 10.25 6.64 -8.70
CA THR A 206 11.16 7.81 -8.81
C THR A 206 12.52 7.59 -8.14
N PHE A 207 12.64 6.65 -7.19
CA PHE A 207 13.88 6.41 -6.44
C PHE A 207 14.12 4.93 -6.09
N PHE A 208 13.22 4.04 -6.46
CA PHE A 208 13.36 2.61 -6.19
C PHE A 208 13.38 1.82 -7.51
N TYR A 209 14.12 0.71 -7.51
CA TYR A 209 14.23 -0.16 -8.69
C TYR A 209 12.90 -0.88 -8.96
N VAL A 210 12.55 -0.98 -10.24
CA VAL A 210 11.41 -1.75 -10.74
C VAL A 210 11.90 -3.12 -11.18
N PHE A 211 11.36 -4.17 -10.58
CA PHE A 211 11.66 -5.58 -10.90
C PHE A 211 10.48 -6.47 -10.51
N PRO A 212 10.30 -7.66 -11.12
CA PRO A 212 9.08 -8.45 -10.97
C PRO A 212 8.75 -8.90 -9.54
N SER A 213 9.73 -9.06 -8.65
CA SER A 213 9.51 -9.47 -7.27
C SER A 213 9.45 -8.31 -6.26
N VAL A 214 9.45 -7.06 -6.71
CA VAL A 214 9.36 -5.88 -5.83
C VAL A 214 8.09 -5.89 -4.98
N GLY A 215 6.99 -6.36 -5.55
CA GLY A 215 5.70 -6.47 -4.87
C GLY A 215 5.73 -7.34 -3.62
N THR A 216 6.56 -8.38 -3.61
CA THR A 216 6.69 -9.27 -2.44
C THR A 216 7.22 -8.54 -1.22
N VAL A 217 8.23 -7.68 -1.40
CA VAL A 217 8.86 -6.94 -0.29
C VAL A 217 7.88 -5.93 0.30
N PHE A 218 7.29 -5.08 -0.54
CA PHE A 218 6.37 -4.04 -0.08
C PHE A 218 5.03 -4.60 0.37
N GLY A 219 4.54 -5.66 -0.26
CA GLY A 219 3.34 -6.37 0.16
C GLY A 219 3.46 -6.97 1.55
N LEU A 220 4.62 -7.57 1.86
CA LEU A 220 4.91 -8.12 3.18
C LEU A 220 5.00 -7.01 4.24
N LEU A 221 5.68 -5.89 3.95
CA LEU A 221 5.77 -4.74 4.85
C LEU A 221 4.39 -4.11 5.11
N ALA A 222 3.56 -3.99 4.06
CA ALA A 222 2.19 -3.51 4.21
C ALA A 222 1.33 -4.43 5.07
N PHE A 223 1.46 -5.74 4.89
CA PHE A 223 0.78 -6.74 5.72
C PHE A 223 1.21 -6.63 7.19
N VAL A 224 2.52 -6.55 7.46
CA VAL A 224 3.07 -6.33 8.80
C VAL A 224 2.53 -5.03 9.40
N ALA A 225 2.47 -3.93 8.62
CA ALA A 225 1.94 -2.65 9.09
C ALA A 225 0.45 -2.74 9.46
N VAL A 226 -0.37 -3.43 8.65
CA VAL A 226 -1.80 -3.61 8.94
C VAL A 226 -2.00 -4.47 10.19
N CYS A 227 -1.28 -5.59 10.31
CA CYS A 227 -1.37 -6.45 11.49
C CYS A 227 -0.89 -5.73 12.75
N MET A 228 0.23 -5.03 12.68
CA MET A 228 0.79 -4.27 13.80
C MET A 228 -0.09 -3.08 14.16
N GLY A 229 -0.66 -2.41 13.18
CA GLY A 229 -1.58 -1.29 13.37
C GLY A 229 -2.91 -1.69 13.99
N GLY A 230 -3.35 -2.91 13.73
CA GLY A 230 -4.65 -3.49 14.10
C GLY A 230 -5.53 -3.66 12.88
N PHE A 231 -6.11 -4.84 12.75
CA PHE A 231 -6.92 -5.23 11.59
C PHE A 231 -8.06 -4.25 11.34
N GLY A 232 -8.13 -3.73 10.11
CA GLY A 232 -9.17 -2.79 9.70
C GLY A 232 -9.03 -1.36 10.25
N SER A 233 -7.98 -1.07 11.01
CA SER A 233 -7.72 0.28 11.52
C SER A 233 -6.84 1.07 10.55
N LEU A 234 -7.44 2.01 9.78
CA LEU A 234 -6.68 2.89 8.88
C LEU A 234 -5.64 3.75 9.64
N PRO A 235 -6.00 4.40 10.80
CA PRO A 235 -5.02 5.14 11.59
C PRO A 235 -3.90 4.25 12.13
N GLY A 236 -4.26 3.02 12.53
CA GLY A 236 -3.27 2.03 12.99
C GLY A 236 -2.28 1.65 11.92
N ALA A 237 -2.75 1.30 10.72
CA ALA A 237 -1.90 0.98 9.58
C ALA A 237 -0.99 2.15 9.17
N PHE A 238 -1.50 3.39 9.23
CA PHE A 238 -0.72 4.60 8.96
C PHE A 238 0.43 4.76 9.94
N ILE A 239 0.16 4.70 11.25
CA ILE A 239 1.18 4.86 12.29
C ILE A 239 2.19 3.71 12.22
N ALA A 240 1.72 2.48 12.03
CA ALA A 240 2.58 1.32 11.90
C ALA A 240 3.52 1.42 10.69
N GLY A 241 3.03 1.88 9.53
CA GLY A 241 3.85 2.12 8.35
C GLY A 241 4.98 3.13 8.59
N ILE A 242 4.69 4.23 9.30
CA ILE A 242 5.71 5.21 9.68
C ILE A 242 6.74 4.60 10.63
N LEU A 243 6.28 3.85 11.65
CA LEU A 243 7.17 3.18 12.60
C LEU A 243 8.11 2.19 11.91
N ILE A 244 7.60 1.41 10.96
CA ILE A 244 8.40 0.47 10.15
C ILE A 244 9.49 1.23 9.41
N GLY A 245 9.16 2.33 8.71
CA GLY A 245 10.14 3.10 7.97
C GLY A 245 11.24 3.70 8.86
N ILE A 246 10.87 4.22 10.03
CA ILE A 246 11.83 4.77 11.00
C ILE A 246 12.75 3.66 11.53
N ILE A 247 12.21 2.52 11.95
CA ILE A 247 12.99 1.41 12.50
C ILE A 247 13.93 0.82 11.46
N GLU A 248 13.44 0.63 10.24
CA GLU A 248 14.25 0.16 9.12
C GLU A 248 15.46 1.09 8.88
N ALA A 249 15.23 2.39 8.83
CA ALA A 249 16.29 3.39 8.61
C ALA A 249 17.27 3.46 9.79
N MET A 250 16.77 3.43 11.03
CA MET A 250 17.60 3.44 12.23
C MET A 250 18.45 2.17 12.33
N THR A 251 17.88 1.01 12.06
CA THR A 251 18.65 -0.24 12.04
C THR A 251 19.74 -0.23 10.97
N GLY A 252 19.43 0.28 9.79
CA GLY A 252 20.41 0.40 8.72
C GLY A 252 21.58 1.34 9.06
N TYR A 253 21.32 2.35 9.88
CA TYR A 253 22.31 3.33 10.30
C TYR A 253 23.15 2.84 11.51
N PHE A 254 22.50 2.30 12.56
CA PHE A 254 23.18 1.96 13.81
C PHE A 254 23.74 0.53 13.87
N VAL A 255 23.17 -0.40 13.10
CA VAL A 255 23.53 -1.82 13.19
C VAL A 255 24.13 -2.31 11.88
N ALA A 256 23.30 -2.61 10.90
CA ALA A 256 23.72 -3.03 9.56
C ALA A 256 22.57 -2.96 8.56
N PRO A 257 22.83 -2.61 7.28
CA PRO A 257 21.81 -2.62 6.23
C PRO A 257 21.14 -3.97 6.02
N ALA A 258 21.85 -5.08 6.24
CA ALA A 258 21.34 -6.44 6.11
C ALA A 258 20.28 -6.80 7.17
N LEU A 259 20.26 -6.10 8.31
CA LEU A 259 19.33 -6.38 9.42
C LEU A 259 18.07 -5.52 9.41
N LYS A 260 17.88 -4.63 8.40
CA LYS A 260 16.72 -3.75 8.29
C LYS A 260 15.39 -4.50 8.39
N THR A 261 15.22 -5.52 7.57
CA THR A 261 13.99 -6.32 7.54
C THR A 261 13.81 -7.14 8.83
N VAL A 262 14.90 -7.64 9.38
CA VAL A 262 14.86 -8.43 10.65
C VAL A 262 14.33 -7.58 11.79
N SER A 263 14.78 -6.32 11.90
CA SER A 263 14.32 -5.41 12.97
C SER A 263 12.82 -5.10 12.88
N VAL A 264 12.28 -4.99 11.65
CA VAL A 264 10.84 -4.81 11.44
C VAL A 264 10.07 -6.03 11.95
N PHE A 265 10.53 -7.25 11.66
CA PHE A 265 9.87 -8.46 12.16
C PHE A 265 10.01 -8.64 13.67
N ILE A 266 11.14 -8.28 14.26
CA ILE A 266 11.30 -8.28 15.72
C ILE A 266 10.27 -7.31 16.35
N LEU A 267 10.19 -6.09 15.85
CA LEU A 267 9.18 -5.12 16.30
C LEU A 267 7.76 -5.68 16.16
N PHE A 268 7.44 -6.28 15.02
CA PHE A 268 6.14 -6.89 14.75
C PHE A 268 5.78 -7.95 15.79
N ILE A 269 6.71 -8.88 16.09
CA ILE A 269 6.50 -9.91 17.09
C ILE A 269 6.32 -9.30 18.49
N LEU A 270 7.13 -8.31 18.85
CA LEU A 270 7.01 -7.62 20.13
C LEU A 270 5.66 -6.92 20.28
N VAL A 271 5.20 -6.20 19.24
CA VAL A 271 3.89 -5.54 19.28
C VAL A 271 2.77 -6.56 19.44
N LEU A 272 2.76 -7.65 18.69
CA LEU A 272 1.73 -8.69 18.81
C LEU A 272 1.80 -9.45 20.15
N TRP A 273 2.98 -9.59 20.74
CA TRP A 273 3.11 -10.19 22.07
C TRP A 273 2.44 -9.34 23.14
N TYR A 274 2.67 -8.00 23.12
CA TYR A 274 2.08 -7.10 24.09
C TYR A 274 0.62 -6.72 23.76
N ARG A 275 0.29 -6.65 22.48
CA ARG A 275 -1.04 -6.29 21.98
C ARG A 275 -1.45 -7.20 20.81
N PRO A 276 -2.02 -8.37 21.07
CA PRO A 276 -2.33 -9.37 20.03
C PRO A 276 -3.34 -8.90 18.98
N ARG A 277 -4.11 -7.84 19.26
CA ARG A 277 -5.02 -7.19 18.31
C ARG A 277 -4.41 -6.01 17.56
N GLY A 278 -3.10 -5.76 17.72
CA GLY A 278 -2.40 -4.60 17.19
C GLY A 278 -2.55 -3.35 18.05
N LEU A 279 -1.87 -2.26 17.63
CA LEU A 279 -1.78 -1.02 18.42
C LEU A 279 -3.15 -0.33 18.60
N PHE A 280 -4.02 -0.39 17.60
CA PHE A 280 -5.33 0.27 17.54
C PHE A 280 -6.49 -0.71 17.28
N GLY A 281 -6.29 -2.00 17.51
CA GLY A 281 -7.34 -3.00 17.44
C GLY A 281 -8.44 -2.72 18.48
N ARG A 282 -9.72 -2.78 18.07
CA ARG A 282 -10.86 -2.67 19.01
C ARG A 282 -10.94 -3.94 19.85
N TRP A 283 -11.22 -3.74 21.16
CA TRP A 283 -11.46 -4.81 22.14
C TRP A 283 -12.81 -5.46 21.95
#